data_dafe32540877ed2fc86cbdf82527fe77
#
_entry.id   dafe32540877ed2fc86cbdf82527fe77
#
_cell.length_a   1.000
_cell.length_b   1.000
_cell.length_c   1.000
_cell.angle_alpha   90.00
_cell.angle_beta   90.00
_cell.angle_gamma   90.00
#
_symmetry.space_group_name_H-M   'P 1'
#
loop_
_entity.id
_entity.type
_entity.pdbx_description
1 polymer ?
#
loop_
_entity_poly.entity_id
_entity_poly.type
_entity_poly.pdbx_seq_one_letter_code
_entity_poly.pdbx_strand_id
1 'polypeptide(L)'
;MSAGNLLEALTDNLVDKTKCIFWGKCAETCILDNIRINRAPCSAACPLGLNIQGYVQLVARGKDDEARAVIAQDLPFAQLICRICDHPCEHACNRCKIDGQAVNINGIKRYLFAGEKMLPLECAEASGKTVAVIGAGPAGLLAAHDLRKAGHAVSVYEAEGKAGGLLRNILPVWKLPDAVLDEVVGIMEQAGVVFHYGQRIVDQKALDDLSQRYDAVVLALGAGGGRKASIEGEELPGVLSAFRFLMEVRAGGCQKLSGHVVVVGGGYVALD
;
A
#
# COMPACT_ATOMS: atom_id res chain seq x y z
N MET A 1 26.05 0.21 30.21
CA MET A 1 24.91 -0.71 30.50
C MET A 1 24.24 -0.98 29.20
N SER A 2 24.06 -2.25 28.79
CA SER A 2 23.39 -2.60 27.55
C SER A 2 21.88 -2.31 27.71
N ALA A 3 21.24 -1.85 26.64
CA ALA A 3 19.80 -1.54 26.65
C ALA A 3 18.93 -2.72 27.13
N GLY A 4 19.43 -3.96 27.06
CA GLY A 4 18.76 -5.16 27.55
C GLY A 4 18.54 -5.17 29.06
N ASN A 5 19.51 -4.67 29.83
CA ASN A 5 19.39 -4.72 31.31
C ASN A 5 18.41 -3.72 31.88
N LEU A 6 18.12 -2.62 31.18
CA LEU A 6 17.11 -1.66 31.63
C LEU A 6 15.68 -2.11 31.31
N LEU A 7 15.50 -2.74 30.18
CA LEU A 7 14.20 -3.37 29.83
C LEU A 7 13.86 -4.52 30.78
N GLU A 8 14.86 -5.33 31.15
CA GLU A 8 14.68 -6.40 32.14
C GLU A 8 14.34 -5.85 33.51
N ALA A 9 14.97 -4.77 33.96
CA ALA A 9 14.73 -4.17 35.27
C ALA A 9 13.34 -3.47 35.36
N LEU A 10 12.85 -2.89 34.26
CA LEU A 10 11.56 -2.18 34.22
C LEU A 10 10.36 -3.10 33.94
N THR A 11 10.59 -4.25 33.30
CA THR A 11 9.49 -5.11 32.82
C THR A 11 9.09 -6.22 33.79
N ASP A 12 9.91 -6.55 34.78
CA ASP A 12 9.59 -7.63 35.72
C ASP A 12 8.38 -7.34 36.61
N ASN A 13 8.03 -6.06 36.80
CA ASN A 13 6.88 -5.65 37.62
C ASN A 13 5.68 -5.09 36.82
N LEU A 14 5.81 -4.78 35.53
CA LEU A 14 4.80 -4.07 34.77
C LEU A 14 4.33 -4.79 33.51
N VAL A 15 5.11 -5.71 32.98
CA VAL A 15 4.80 -6.40 31.71
C VAL A 15 4.99 -7.89 31.84
N ASP A 16 3.93 -8.65 31.65
CA ASP A 16 4.01 -10.10 31.49
C ASP A 16 4.76 -10.43 30.19
N LYS A 17 6.02 -10.81 30.29
CA LYS A 17 6.89 -11.15 29.17
C LYS A 17 6.34 -12.25 28.28
N THR A 18 5.49 -13.12 28.81
CA THR A 18 4.84 -14.19 28.03
C THR A 18 3.71 -13.66 27.16
N LYS A 19 3.14 -12.52 27.51
CA LYS A 19 2.04 -11.85 26.80
C LYS A 19 2.51 -10.63 25.99
N CYS A 20 3.71 -10.11 26.27
CA CYS A 20 4.24 -8.96 25.57
C CYS A 20 4.59 -9.33 24.12
N ILE A 21 3.98 -8.65 23.17
CA ILE A 21 4.25 -8.77 21.74
C ILE A 21 5.28 -7.76 21.23
N PHE A 22 5.95 -7.05 22.14
CA PHE A 22 6.89 -5.97 21.82
C PHE A 22 6.30 -4.89 20.91
N TRP A 23 5.03 -4.59 21.06
CA TRP A 23 4.27 -3.65 20.24
C TRP A 23 4.83 -2.20 20.25
N GLY A 24 5.53 -1.84 21.32
CA GLY A 24 6.10 -0.51 21.45
C GLY A 24 5.13 0.58 21.94
N LYS A 25 3.82 0.35 22.01
CA LYS A 25 2.86 1.37 22.51
C LYS A 25 3.07 1.79 23.96
N CYS A 26 3.56 0.89 24.78
CA CYS A 26 3.97 1.25 26.14
C CYS A 26 5.13 2.26 26.13
N ALA A 27 6.01 2.18 25.12
CA ALA A 27 7.10 3.09 24.93
C ALA A 27 6.66 4.47 24.40
N GLU A 28 5.63 4.52 23.57
CA GLU A 28 5.07 5.78 23.05
C GLU A 28 4.42 6.62 24.15
N THR A 29 3.92 5.96 25.22
CA THR A 29 3.25 6.60 26.36
C THR A 29 4.17 6.84 27.56
N CYS A 30 5.33 6.22 27.64
CA CYS A 30 6.25 6.34 28.73
C CYS A 30 7.35 7.39 28.46
N ILE A 31 7.41 8.45 29.29
CA ILE A 31 8.40 9.53 29.17
C ILE A 31 9.85 8.98 29.23
N LEU A 32 10.09 7.90 29.96
CA LEU A 32 11.41 7.28 30.09
C LEU A 32 11.81 6.50 28.85
N ASP A 33 10.86 5.97 28.08
CA ASP A 33 11.11 5.16 26.91
C ASP A 33 11.21 6.00 25.62
N ASN A 34 10.52 7.13 25.53
CA ASN A 34 10.64 8.07 24.41
C ASN A 34 12.08 8.55 24.18
N ILE A 35 12.94 8.49 25.20
CA ILE A 35 14.35 8.89 25.09
C ILE A 35 15.24 7.72 24.62
N ARG A 36 14.80 6.47 24.64
CA ARG A 36 15.67 5.29 24.57
C ARG A 36 15.32 4.23 23.54
N ILE A 37 14.13 4.20 22.98
CA ILE A 37 13.76 3.18 22.01
C ILE A 37 13.82 3.78 20.62
N ASN A 38 14.96 3.65 19.96
CA ASN A 38 15.02 3.81 18.52
C ASN A 38 14.14 2.72 17.88
N ARG A 39 13.26 3.11 16.96
CA ARG A 39 12.52 2.14 16.13
C ARG A 39 13.51 1.16 15.52
N ALA A 40 13.16 -0.12 15.48
CA ALA A 40 13.97 -1.10 14.77
C ALA A 40 14.24 -0.62 13.34
N PRO A 41 15.44 -0.82 12.80
CA PRO A 41 15.80 -0.34 11.46
C PRO A 41 14.83 -0.77 10.38
N CYS A 42 14.28 -1.98 10.48
CA CYS A 42 13.25 -2.48 9.56
C CYS A 42 11.95 -1.66 9.64
N SER A 43 11.48 -1.31 10.83
CA SER A 43 10.28 -0.48 11.01
C SER A 43 10.55 0.98 10.63
N ALA A 44 11.75 1.49 10.86
CA ALA A 44 12.16 2.84 10.45
C ALA A 44 12.30 2.98 8.94
N ALA A 45 12.72 1.93 8.24
CA ALA A 45 12.82 1.90 6.79
C ALA A 45 11.48 1.67 6.08
N CYS A 46 10.46 1.19 6.80
CA CYS A 46 9.13 1.02 6.23
C CYS A 46 8.45 2.39 6.07
N PRO A 47 7.99 2.79 4.87
CA PRO A 47 7.29 4.06 4.67
C PRO A 47 6.05 4.23 5.55
N LEU A 48 5.39 3.12 5.91
CA LEU A 48 4.22 3.10 6.78
C LEU A 48 4.58 2.96 8.26
N GLY A 49 5.87 2.76 8.59
CA GLY A 49 6.31 2.57 9.97
C GLY A 49 5.74 1.33 10.66
N LEU A 50 5.39 0.27 9.89
CA LEU A 50 4.77 -0.93 10.42
C LEU A 50 5.52 -1.49 11.64
N ASN A 51 4.77 -2.01 12.60
CA ASN A 51 5.32 -2.74 13.75
C ASN A 51 5.83 -4.13 13.34
N ILE A 52 6.96 -4.15 12.61
CA ILE A 52 7.51 -5.36 12.03
C ILE A 52 7.95 -6.35 13.12
N GLN A 53 8.58 -5.88 14.19
CA GLN A 53 8.98 -6.73 15.29
C GLN A 53 7.77 -7.41 15.96
N GLY A 54 6.69 -6.64 16.16
CA GLY A 54 5.46 -7.15 16.78
C GLY A 54 4.88 -8.32 16.00
N TYR A 55 4.57 -8.13 14.71
CA TYR A 55 3.93 -9.21 13.96
C TYR A 55 4.87 -10.40 13.68
N VAL A 56 6.17 -10.19 13.51
CA VAL A 56 7.14 -11.30 13.36
C VAL A 56 7.19 -12.16 14.63
N GLN A 57 7.17 -11.53 15.82
CA GLN A 57 7.13 -12.24 17.09
C GLN A 57 5.80 -12.99 17.31
N LEU A 58 4.70 -12.43 16.84
CA LEU A 58 3.39 -13.11 16.90
C LEU A 58 3.39 -14.37 16.02
N VAL A 59 3.88 -14.27 14.80
CA VAL A 59 4.02 -15.43 13.89
C VAL A 59 4.95 -16.49 14.49
N ALA A 60 6.08 -16.10 15.09
CA ALA A 60 6.99 -17.03 15.74
C ALA A 60 6.34 -17.79 16.92
N ARG A 61 5.25 -17.27 17.47
CA ARG A 61 4.43 -17.89 18.55
C ARG A 61 3.19 -18.59 18.02
N GLY A 62 2.99 -18.71 16.72
CA GLY A 62 1.80 -19.30 16.10
C GLY A 62 0.52 -18.47 16.24
N LYS A 63 0.65 -17.13 16.46
CA LYS A 63 -0.46 -16.21 16.67
C LYS A 63 -0.74 -15.39 15.39
N ASP A 64 -1.09 -16.09 14.32
CA ASP A 64 -1.22 -15.51 12.99
C ASP A 64 -2.35 -14.47 12.88
N ASP A 65 -3.49 -14.72 13.58
CA ASP A 65 -4.62 -13.78 13.59
C ASP A 65 -4.25 -12.45 14.26
N GLU A 66 -3.54 -12.52 15.41
CA GLU A 66 -3.06 -11.32 16.09
C GLU A 66 -2.02 -10.58 15.21
N ALA A 67 -1.17 -11.33 14.50
CA ALA A 67 -0.20 -10.73 13.56
C ALA A 67 -0.90 -10.01 12.40
N ARG A 68 -1.94 -10.61 11.81
CA ARG A 68 -2.79 -9.98 10.79
C ARG A 68 -3.42 -8.68 11.31
N ALA A 69 -3.98 -8.71 12.51
CA ALA A 69 -4.59 -7.53 13.13
C ALA A 69 -3.59 -6.38 13.33
N VAL A 70 -2.36 -6.69 13.77
CA VAL A 70 -1.29 -5.69 13.92
C VAL A 70 -0.91 -5.06 12.57
N ILE A 71 -0.81 -5.86 11.51
CA ILE A 71 -0.49 -5.35 10.17
C ILE A 71 -1.62 -4.49 9.61
N ALA A 72 -2.87 -4.94 9.76
CA ALA A 72 -4.05 -4.28 9.19
C ALA A 72 -4.32 -2.88 9.79
N GLN A 73 -3.76 -2.56 10.96
CA GLN A 73 -3.89 -1.22 11.56
C GLN A 73 -3.31 -0.13 10.66
N ASP A 74 -2.15 -0.39 10.04
CA ASP A 74 -1.42 0.59 9.24
C ASP A 74 -1.35 0.20 7.75
N LEU A 75 -1.79 -1.02 7.39
CA LEU A 75 -1.75 -1.54 6.03
C LEU A 75 -3.08 -2.24 5.68
N PRO A 76 -4.14 -1.49 5.38
CA PRO A 76 -5.48 -2.04 5.14
C PRO A 76 -5.58 -2.96 3.94
N PHE A 77 -4.77 -2.74 2.89
CA PHE A 77 -4.75 -3.55 1.68
C PHE A 77 -3.51 -4.45 1.62
N ALA A 78 -3.24 -5.18 2.72
CA ALA A 78 -2.02 -5.98 2.86
C ALA A 78 -1.85 -7.01 1.74
N GLN A 79 -2.90 -7.71 1.31
CA GLN A 79 -2.86 -8.69 0.22
C GLN A 79 -2.41 -8.07 -1.11
N LEU A 80 -2.82 -6.84 -1.39
CA LEU A 80 -2.42 -6.10 -2.57
C LEU A 80 -0.99 -5.59 -2.43
N ILE A 81 -0.71 -4.84 -1.35
CA ILE A 81 0.56 -4.13 -1.18
C ILE A 81 1.74 -5.10 -1.02
N CYS A 82 1.57 -6.24 -0.33
CA CYS A 82 2.65 -7.22 -0.17
C CYS A 82 3.11 -7.85 -1.50
N ARG A 83 2.29 -7.79 -2.56
CA ARG A 83 2.65 -8.29 -3.90
C ARG A 83 3.56 -7.35 -4.68
N ILE A 84 3.48 -6.05 -4.39
CA ILE A 84 4.18 -4.98 -5.12
C ILE A 84 5.18 -4.23 -4.24
N CYS A 85 5.31 -4.62 -2.97
CA CYS A 85 6.22 -3.98 -2.01
C CYS A 85 7.67 -4.23 -2.38
N ASP A 86 8.46 -3.17 -2.37
CA ASP A 86 9.92 -3.17 -2.59
C ASP A 86 10.71 -3.65 -1.34
N HIS A 87 10.04 -3.93 -0.25
CA HIS A 87 10.54 -4.42 1.04
C HIS A 87 11.84 -3.74 1.53
N PRO A 88 11.90 -2.39 1.62
CA PRO A 88 13.08 -1.69 2.13
C PRO A 88 13.45 -2.08 3.56
N CYS A 89 12.49 -2.60 4.31
CA CYS A 89 12.70 -3.16 5.64
C CYS A 89 13.68 -4.34 5.66
N GLU A 90 13.74 -5.15 4.62
CA GLU A 90 14.69 -6.28 4.51
C GLU A 90 16.09 -5.77 4.23
N HIS A 91 16.25 -4.76 3.39
CA HIS A 91 17.55 -4.10 3.14
C HIS A 91 18.12 -3.46 4.40
N ALA A 92 17.26 -2.91 5.26
CA ALA A 92 17.66 -2.30 6.53
C ALA A 92 17.78 -3.29 7.70
N CYS A 93 17.57 -4.58 7.47
CA CYS A 93 17.53 -5.58 8.52
C CYS A 93 18.89 -5.76 9.21
N ASN A 94 18.93 -5.61 10.54
CA ASN A 94 20.18 -5.80 11.31
C ASN A 94 20.71 -7.23 11.24
N ARG A 95 19.88 -8.22 10.96
CA ARG A 95 20.32 -9.60 10.79
C ARG A 95 21.31 -9.74 9.62
N CYS A 96 21.16 -8.94 8.56
CA CYS A 96 22.13 -8.90 7.46
C CYS A 96 23.56 -8.61 7.91
N LYS A 97 23.73 -7.90 9.05
CA LYS A 97 25.05 -7.57 9.61
C LYS A 97 25.66 -8.75 10.38
N ILE A 98 24.87 -9.77 10.72
CA ILE A 98 25.30 -10.90 11.55
C ILE A 98 25.62 -12.11 10.63
N ASP A 99 24.69 -12.50 9.77
CA ASP A 99 24.80 -13.71 8.95
C ASP A 99 24.62 -13.45 7.44
N GLY A 100 24.52 -12.19 7.03
CA GLY A 100 24.32 -11.81 5.63
C GLY A 100 22.89 -12.02 5.12
N GLN A 101 21.96 -12.45 5.96
CA GLN A 101 20.59 -12.79 5.56
C GLN A 101 19.57 -11.92 6.30
N ALA A 102 18.70 -11.23 5.54
CA ALA A 102 17.57 -10.55 6.13
C ALA A 102 16.53 -11.54 6.66
N VAL A 103 15.75 -11.13 7.64
CA VAL A 103 14.46 -11.78 7.92
C VAL A 103 13.57 -11.59 6.69
N ASN A 104 12.92 -12.65 6.20
CA ASN A 104 12.00 -12.58 5.06
C ASN A 104 10.67 -11.90 5.49
N ILE A 105 10.73 -10.61 5.75
CA ILE A 105 9.65 -9.80 6.33
C ILE A 105 8.44 -9.75 5.40
N ASN A 106 8.68 -9.53 4.11
CA ASN A 106 7.60 -9.49 3.12
C ASN A 106 7.02 -10.88 2.85
N GLY A 107 7.85 -11.92 2.89
CA GLY A 107 7.40 -13.31 2.81
C GLY A 107 6.46 -13.68 3.97
N ILE A 108 6.77 -13.26 5.19
CA ILE A 108 5.89 -13.45 6.36
C ILE A 108 4.54 -12.74 6.14
N LYS A 109 4.53 -11.50 5.67
CA LYS A 109 3.28 -10.80 5.34
C LYS A 109 2.48 -11.53 4.26
N ARG A 110 3.15 -11.98 3.19
CA ARG A 110 2.50 -12.74 2.12
C ARG A 110 1.91 -14.05 2.62
N TYR A 111 2.61 -14.75 3.51
CA TYR A 111 2.12 -15.96 4.17
C TYR A 111 0.85 -15.66 4.97
N LEU A 112 0.86 -14.63 5.82
CA LEU A 112 -0.27 -14.27 6.67
C LEU A 112 -1.55 -13.95 5.88
N PHE A 113 -1.42 -13.41 4.67
CA PHE A 113 -2.56 -13.00 3.85
C PHE A 113 -2.78 -13.90 2.62
N ALA A 114 -2.07 -15.03 2.51
CA ALA A 114 -2.24 -15.97 1.40
C ALA A 114 -3.56 -16.74 1.54
N GLY A 115 -4.46 -16.54 0.58
CA GLY A 115 -5.76 -17.23 0.56
C GLY A 115 -6.80 -16.72 1.56
N GLU A 116 -6.44 -15.75 2.38
CA GLU A 116 -7.38 -15.11 3.30
C GLU A 116 -8.24 -14.09 2.55
N LYS A 117 -9.52 -14.03 2.89
CA LYS A 117 -10.40 -12.93 2.43
C LYS A 117 -10.04 -11.66 3.19
N MET A 118 -10.13 -10.54 2.50
CA MET A 118 -10.01 -9.24 3.17
C MET A 118 -11.15 -9.08 4.17
N LEU A 119 -10.85 -8.50 5.33
CA LEU A 119 -11.85 -8.22 6.35
C LEU A 119 -12.77 -7.08 5.87
N PRO A 120 -14.07 -7.13 6.23
CA PRO A 120 -14.98 -6.02 6.00
C PRO A 120 -14.43 -4.72 6.61
N LEU A 121 -14.70 -3.60 5.96
CA LEU A 121 -14.32 -2.30 6.47
C LEU A 121 -15.25 -1.88 7.61
N GLU A 122 -14.73 -1.85 8.82
CA GLU A 122 -15.43 -1.30 9.98
C GLU A 122 -15.40 0.23 9.92
N CYS A 123 -16.58 0.84 9.93
CA CYS A 123 -16.74 2.28 9.82
C CYS A 123 -17.17 2.87 11.16
N ALA A 124 -16.67 4.05 11.47
CA ALA A 124 -17.19 4.88 12.56
C ALA A 124 -18.64 5.32 12.26
N GLU A 125 -19.31 5.87 13.27
CA GLU A 125 -20.64 6.48 13.12
C GLU A 125 -20.62 7.55 12.01
N ALA A 126 -21.78 7.71 11.36
CA ALA A 126 -21.92 8.66 10.26
C ALA A 126 -21.59 10.09 10.71
N SER A 127 -20.60 10.71 10.10
CA SER A 127 -20.17 12.08 10.42
C SER A 127 -21.08 13.17 9.87
N GLY A 128 -22.02 12.80 8.97
CA GLY A 128 -22.84 13.73 8.20
C GLY A 128 -22.08 14.50 7.11
N LYS A 129 -20.79 14.21 6.89
CA LYS A 129 -19.96 14.84 5.87
C LYS A 129 -19.85 13.99 4.62
N THR A 130 -19.77 14.66 3.47
CA THR A 130 -19.65 14.06 2.14
C THR A 130 -18.33 14.44 1.49
N VAL A 131 -17.64 13.46 0.89
CA VAL A 131 -16.34 13.69 0.25
C VAL A 131 -16.31 13.09 -1.15
N ALA A 132 -15.88 13.88 -2.15
CA ALA A 132 -15.55 13.39 -3.47
C ALA A 132 -14.06 13.04 -3.56
N VAL A 133 -13.73 11.89 -4.16
CA VAL A 133 -12.35 11.51 -4.47
C VAL A 133 -12.23 11.39 -6.00
N ILE A 134 -11.31 12.12 -6.61
CA ILE A 134 -11.11 12.12 -8.06
C ILE A 134 -9.91 11.24 -8.40
N GLY A 135 -10.20 10.09 -9.02
CA GLY A 135 -9.26 9.02 -9.35
C GLY A 135 -9.34 7.85 -8.38
N ALA A 136 -9.51 6.64 -8.93
CA ALA A 136 -9.55 5.38 -8.21
C ALA A 136 -8.24 4.58 -8.32
N GLY A 137 -7.10 5.27 -8.44
CA GLY A 137 -5.77 4.68 -8.30
C GLY A 137 -5.42 4.37 -6.84
N PRO A 138 -4.17 3.91 -6.55
CA PRO A 138 -3.77 3.55 -5.18
C PRO A 138 -4.05 4.62 -4.14
N ALA A 139 -3.72 5.88 -4.45
CA ALA A 139 -3.93 7.01 -3.54
C ALA A 139 -5.41 7.28 -3.29
N GLY A 140 -6.23 7.26 -4.36
CA GLY A 140 -7.67 7.49 -4.24
C GLY A 140 -8.40 6.36 -3.52
N LEU A 141 -8.03 5.11 -3.76
CA LEU A 141 -8.57 3.96 -3.04
C LEU A 141 -8.26 4.03 -1.55
N LEU A 142 -7.02 4.37 -1.18
CA LEU A 142 -6.65 4.51 0.23
C LEU A 142 -7.36 5.70 0.89
N ALA A 143 -7.41 6.84 0.22
CA ALA A 143 -8.14 8.02 0.72
C ALA A 143 -9.63 7.70 0.94
N ALA A 144 -10.27 7.03 -0.03
CA ALA A 144 -11.68 6.63 0.09
C ALA A 144 -11.90 5.64 1.24
N HIS A 145 -10.97 4.67 1.43
CA HIS A 145 -10.99 3.74 2.55
C HIS A 145 -10.94 4.49 3.89
N ASP A 146 -9.96 5.35 4.08
CA ASP A 146 -9.74 6.02 5.37
C ASP A 146 -10.85 7.01 5.69
N LEU A 147 -11.34 7.75 4.70
CA LEU A 147 -12.49 8.64 4.83
C LEU A 147 -13.77 7.86 5.20
N ARG A 148 -14.00 6.71 4.54
CA ARG A 148 -15.16 5.88 4.86
C ARG A 148 -15.04 5.26 6.25
N LYS A 149 -13.85 4.79 6.62
CA LYS A 149 -13.55 4.30 7.98
C LYS A 149 -13.82 5.36 9.04
N ALA A 150 -13.56 6.63 8.74
CA ALA A 150 -13.85 7.77 9.62
C ALA A 150 -15.36 8.16 9.65
N GLY A 151 -16.24 7.45 8.94
CA GLY A 151 -17.70 7.67 8.94
C GLY A 151 -18.19 8.67 7.91
N HIS A 152 -17.34 9.16 6.98
CA HIS A 152 -17.77 10.05 5.91
C HIS A 152 -18.49 9.31 4.80
N ALA A 153 -19.44 9.96 4.12
CA ALA A 153 -20.00 9.47 2.87
C ALA A 153 -19.02 9.79 1.72
N VAL A 154 -18.61 8.77 0.97
CA VAL A 154 -17.54 8.90 -0.03
C VAL A 154 -18.04 8.52 -1.41
N SER A 155 -17.78 9.40 -2.39
CA SER A 155 -17.99 9.16 -3.82
C SER A 155 -16.67 9.24 -4.57
N VAL A 156 -16.32 8.21 -5.33
CA VAL A 156 -15.08 8.12 -6.11
C VAL A 156 -15.41 8.30 -7.59
N TYR A 157 -14.79 9.25 -8.25
CA TYR A 157 -14.92 9.52 -9.69
C TYR A 157 -13.71 8.97 -10.43
N GLU A 158 -13.94 8.01 -11.31
CA GLU A 158 -12.89 7.33 -12.06
C GLU A 158 -13.11 7.50 -13.57
N ALA A 159 -12.06 7.87 -14.26
CA ALA A 159 -12.10 8.10 -15.72
C ALA A 159 -12.26 6.80 -16.52
N GLU A 160 -11.72 5.72 -16.01
CA GLU A 160 -11.74 4.41 -16.65
C GLU A 160 -12.99 3.60 -16.23
N GLY A 161 -13.22 2.48 -16.89
CA GLY A 161 -14.36 1.59 -16.60
C GLY A 161 -14.21 0.75 -15.32
N LYS A 162 -13.02 0.77 -14.69
CA LYS A 162 -12.72 0.04 -13.46
C LYS A 162 -11.71 0.78 -12.60
N ALA A 163 -11.82 0.64 -11.29
CA ALA A 163 -10.85 1.15 -10.32
C ALA A 163 -9.52 0.38 -10.37
N GLY A 164 -8.45 1.03 -9.92
CA GLY A 164 -7.11 0.45 -9.78
C GLY A 164 -6.00 1.34 -10.37
N GLY A 165 -6.32 2.21 -11.33
CA GLY A 165 -5.34 3.08 -11.98
C GLY A 165 -4.13 2.29 -12.51
N LEU A 166 -2.91 2.71 -12.19
CA LEU A 166 -1.68 2.03 -12.64
C LEU A 166 -1.56 0.58 -12.16
N LEU A 167 -2.16 0.23 -11.02
CA LEU A 167 -2.16 -1.15 -10.52
C LEU A 167 -2.89 -2.10 -11.48
N ARG A 168 -3.95 -1.64 -12.11
CA ARG A 168 -4.72 -2.41 -13.07
C ARG A 168 -4.19 -2.25 -14.50
N ASN A 169 -3.79 -1.04 -14.88
CA ASN A 169 -3.53 -0.72 -16.28
C ASN A 169 -2.10 -1.00 -16.73
N ILE A 170 -1.16 -1.18 -15.80
CA ILE A 170 0.27 -1.36 -16.11
C ILE A 170 0.84 -2.64 -15.51
N LEU A 171 0.54 -2.94 -14.25
CA LEU A 171 1.15 -4.11 -13.60
C LEU A 171 0.70 -5.40 -14.28
N PRO A 172 1.64 -6.33 -14.56
CA PRO A 172 1.32 -7.63 -15.13
C PRO A 172 0.38 -8.44 -14.20
N VAL A 173 -0.56 -9.19 -14.77
CA VAL A 173 -1.53 -10.00 -14.01
C VAL A 173 -0.89 -11.07 -13.14
N TRP A 174 0.28 -11.57 -13.55
CA TRP A 174 1.03 -12.55 -12.74
C TRP A 174 1.61 -11.94 -11.47
N LYS A 175 1.88 -10.63 -11.48
CA LYS A 175 2.38 -9.88 -10.31
C LYS A 175 1.23 -9.42 -9.40
N LEU A 176 0.19 -8.87 -10.00
CA LEU A 176 -1.03 -8.45 -9.31
C LEU A 176 -2.27 -8.91 -10.09
N PRO A 177 -2.91 -10.03 -9.69
CA PRO A 177 -4.15 -10.49 -10.29
C PRO A 177 -5.28 -9.46 -10.09
N ASP A 178 -6.10 -9.25 -11.12
CA ASP A 178 -7.23 -8.32 -11.07
C ASP A 178 -8.22 -8.64 -9.95
N ALA A 179 -8.41 -9.93 -9.63
CA ALA A 179 -9.29 -10.37 -8.55
C ALA A 179 -8.93 -9.75 -7.18
N VAL A 180 -7.63 -9.50 -6.92
CA VAL A 180 -7.19 -8.85 -5.66
C VAL A 180 -7.65 -7.39 -5.61
N LEU A 181 -7.62 -6.68 -6.73
CA LEU A 181 -8.14 -5.31 -6.82
C LEU A 181 -9.67 -5.29 -6.74
N ASP A 182 -10.32 -6.25 -7.40
CA ASP A 182 -11.79 -6.36 -7.39
C ASP A 182 -12.30 -6.67 -5.97
N GLU A 183 -11.55 -7.44 -5.18
CA GLU A 183 -11.86 -7.68 -3.76
C GLU A 183 -11.73 -6.40 -2.92
N VAL A 184 -10.66 -5.60 -3.10
CA VAL A 184 -10.51 -4.30 -2.43
C VAL A 184 -11.68 -3.38 -2.73
N VAL A 185 -12.05 -3.25 -4.01
CA VAL A 185 -13.16 -2.39 -4.44
C VAL A 185 -14.48 -2.91 -3.87
N GLY A 186 -14.72 -4.22 -3.93
CA GLY A 186 -15.94 -4.85 -3.42
C GLY A 186 -16.16 -4.61 -1.92
N ILE A 187 -15.11 -4.64 -1.11
CA ILE A 187 -15.19 -4.32 0.33
C ILE A 187 -15.55 -2.85 0.54
N MET A 188 -14.99 -1.96 -0.25
CA MET A 188 -15.30 -0.54 -0.16
C MET A 188 -16.75 -0.25 -0.59
N GLU A 189 -17.23 -0.89 -1.66
CA GLU A 189 -18.64 -0.80 -2.09
C GLU A 189 -19.59 -1.34 -1.02
N GLN A 190 -19.29 -2.49 -0.42
CA GLN A 190 -20.05 -3.04 0.70
C GLN A 190 -20.07 -2.10 1.92
N ALA A 191 -18.99 -1.38 2.16
CA ALA A 191 -18.92 -0.35 3.19
C ALA A 191 -19.69 0.93 2.84
N GLY A 192 -20.22 1.06 1.61
CA GLY A 192 -21.00 2.21 1.16
C GLY A 192 -20.20 3.29 0.44
N VAL A 193 -19.01 3.00 -0.06
CA VAL A 193 -18.31 3.88 -1.03
C VAL A 193 -18.98 3.76 -2.38
N VAL A 194 -19.31 4.88 -3.00
CA VAL A 194 -19.96 4.93 -4.32
C VAL A 194 -18.92 5.22 -5.39
N PHE A 195 -18.80 4.33 -6.38
CA PHE A 195 -17.90 4.52 -7.52
C PHE A 195 -18.66 4.99 -8.75
N HIS A 196 -18.19 6.06 -9.37
CA HIS A 196 -18.68 6.64 -10.62
C HIS A 196 -17.63 6.38 -11.72
N TYR A 197 -17.80 5.30 -12.47
CA TYR A 197 -16.88 4.91 -13.54
C TYR A 197 -17.15 5.66 -14.84
N GLY A 198 -16.14 5.79 -15.71
CA GLY A 198 -16.22 6.50 -16.99
C GLY A 198 -16.40 8.01 -16.84
N GLN A 199 -16.16 8.55 -15.65
CA GLN A 199 -16.34 9.97 -15.36
C GLN A 199 -14.99 10.67 -15.19
N ARG A 200 -14.50 11.23 -16.28
CA ARG A 200 -13.26 12.00 -16.31
C ARG A 200 -13.52 13.46 -15.97
N ILE A 201 -12.91 13.94 -14.91
CA ILE A 201 -12.92 15.35 -14.53
C ILE A 201 -11.76 16.04 -15.26
N VAL A 202 -12.08 16.93 -16.18
CA VAL A 202 -11.08 17.48 -17.15
C VAL A 202 -10.89 18.99 -17.04
N ASP A 203 -11.79 19.70 -16.42
CA ASP A 203 -11.78 21.16 -16.37
C ASP A 203 -12.15 21.71 -14.99
N GLN A 204 -11.91 23.02 -14.84
CA GLN A 204 -12.18 23.73 -13.61
C GLN A 204 -13.67 23.74 -13.27
N LYS A 205 -14.55 23.83 -14.26
CA LYS A 205 -15.98 23.85 -14.04
C LYS A 205 -16.48 22.56 -13.39
N ALA A 206 -16.04 21.40 -13.88
CA ALA A 206 -16.39 20.11 -13.30
C ALA A 206 -15.86 19.98 -11.86
N LEU A 207 -14.67 20.54 -11.56
CA LEU A 207 -14.13 20.58 -10.21
C LEU A 207 -14.93 21.52 -9.29
N ASP A 208 -15.34 22.68 -9.77
CA ASP A 208 -16.16 23.63 -9.05
C ASP A 208 -17.55 23.04 -8.74
N ASP A 209 -18.15 22.34 -9.69
CA ASP A 209 -19.42 21.63 -9.51
C ASP A 209 -19.33 20.55 -8.41
N LEU A 210 -18.22 19.81 -8.33
CA LEU A 210 -17.97 18.88 -7.24
C LEU A 210 -17.77 19.60 -5.91
N SER A 211 -17.00 20.67 -5.90
CA SER A 211 -16.72 21.47 -4.69
C SER A 211 -17.97 22.12 -4.10
N GLN A 212 -19.01 22.36 -4.90
CA GLN A 212 -20.30 22.85 -4.43
C GLN A 212 -21.20 21.73 -3.86
N ARG A 213 -21.03 20.49 -4.31
CA ARG A 213 -21.87 19.34 -3.92
C ARG A 213 -21.34 18.56 -2.73
N TYR A 214 -20.04 18.63 -2.47
CA TYR A 214 -19.35 17.89 -1.43
C TYR A 214 -18.71 18.81 -0.41
N ASP A 215 -18.63 18.39 0.83
CA ASP A 215 -17.93 19.14 1.88
C ASP A 215 -16.41 19.23 1.63
N ALA A 216 -15.83 18.25 0.91
CA ALA A 216 -14.43 18.26 0.49
C ALA A 216 -14.23 17.48 -0.80
N VAL A 217 -13.15 17.82 -1.52
CA VAL A 217 -12.71 17.12 -2.73
C VAL A 217 -11.24 16.72 -2.58
N VAL A 218 -10.94 15.45 -2.80
CA VAL A 218 -9.58 14.88 -2.80
C VAL A 218 -9.14 14.63 -4.23
N LEU A 219 -8.01 15.22 -4.62
CA LEU A 219 -7.41 15.01 -5.95
C LEU A 219 -6.40 13.87 -5.90
N ALA A 220 -6.71 12.75 -6.56
CA ALA A 220 -5.87 11.56 -6.66
C ALA A 220 -5.66 11.15 -8.13
N LEU A 221 -5.40 12.14 -9.00
CA LEU A 221 -5.38 12.05 -10.46
C LEU A 221 -4.23 11.18 -11.02
N GLY A 222 -3.27 10.80 -10.18
CA GLY A 222 -2.08 10.06 -10.59
C GLY A 222 -1.01 10.97 -11.22
N ALA A 223 0.07 10.35 -11.68
CA ALA A 223 1.23 11.05 -12.24
C ALA A 223 1.17 11.26 -13.78
N GLY A 224 0.07 10.88 -14.43
CA GLY A 224 -0.06 10.95 -15.88
C GLY A 224 0.78 9.88 -16.60
N GLY A 225 1.43 10.26 -17.69
CA GLY A 225 2.30 9.37 -18.48
C GLY A 225 3.69 9.18 -17.87
N GLY A 226 4.45 8.25 -18.43
CA GLY A 226 5.86 8.05 -18.08
C GLY A 226 6.72 9.28 -18.39
N ARG A 227 7.85 9.40 -17.72
CA ARG A 227 8.83 10.46 -18.01
C ARG A 227 9.49 10.18 -19.36
N LYS A 228 9.71 11.23 -20.14
CA LYS A 228 10.55 11.17 -21.31
C LYS A 228 12.02 10.97 -20.91
N ALA A 229 12.76 10.20 -21.68
CA ALA A 229 14.18 10.00 -21.47
C ALA A 229 15.00 11.24 -21.85
N SER A 230 14.44 12.09 -22.70
CA SER A 230 15.05 13.32 -23.25
C SER A 230 16.38 13.03 -23.96
N ILE A 231 16.41 11.95 -24.73
CA ILE A 231 17.53 11.54 -25.56
C ILE A 231 17.19 11.72 -27.04
N GLU A 232 18.22 11.96 -27.87
CA GLU A 232 18.06 12.08 -29.32
C GLU A 232 17.47 10.77 -29.88
N GLY A 233 16.46 10.89 -30.74
CA GLY A 233 15.79 9.74 -31.34
C GLY A 233 14.62 9.16 -30.53
N GLU A 234 14.26 9.73 -29.38
CA GLU A 234 13.13 9.24 -28.58
C GLU A 234 11.80 9.27 -29.35
N GLU A 235 11.65 10.15 -30.32
CA GLU A 235 10.46 10.28 -31.18
C GLU A 235 10.47 9.39 -32.43
N LEU A 236 11.52 8.60 -32.65
CA LEU A 236 11.61 7.74 -33.83
C LEU A 236 10.57 6.63 -33.83
N PRO A 237 10.08 6.22 -35.02
CA PRO A 237 9.22 5.06 -35.15
C PRO A 237 9.88 3.80 -34.53
N GLY A 238 9.16 3.08 -33.68
CA GLY A 238 9.67 1.89 -32.98
C GLY A 238 10.24 2.19 -31.61
N VAL A 239 10.39 3.46 -31.22
CA VAL A 239 10.69 3.81 -29.81
C VAL A 239 9.39 3.91 -29.03
N LEU A 240 9.25 3.07 -28.01
CA LEU A 240 8.03 2.96 -27.20
C LEU A 240 8.30 3.39 -25.78
N SER A 241 7.40 4.18 -25.22
CA SER A 241 7.35 4.38 -23.77
C SER A 241 6.95 3.07 -23.09
N ALA A 242 7.71 2.61 -22.11
CA ALA A 242 7.39 1.40 -21.35
C ALA A 242 6.00 1.46 -20.70
N PHE A 243 5.59 2.62 -20.21
CA PHE A 243 4.24 2.84 -19.67
C PHE A 243 3.16 2.57 -20.70
N ARG A 244 3.27 3.17 -21.87
CA ARG A 244 2.32 2.98 -22.96
C ARG A 244 2.29 1.53 -23.44
N PHE A 245 3.46 0.93 -23.60
CA PHE A 245 3.60 -0.47 -24.00
C PHE A 245 2.90 -1.41 -23.01
N LEU A 246 3.16 -1.26 -21.70
CA LEU A 246 2.51 -2.09 -20.67
C LEU A 246 0.98 -1.87 -20.63
N MET A 247 0.51 -0.64 -20.82
CA MET A 247 -0.92 -0.37 -20.93
C MET A 247 -1.55 -1.10 -22.13
N GLU A 248 -0.91 -1.07 -23.28
CA GLU A 248 -1.37 -1.76 -24.50
C GLU A 248 -1.38 -3.28 -24.29
N VAL A 249 -0.34 -3.85 -23.66
CA VAL A 249 -0.29 -5.27 -23.30
C VAL A 249 -1.43 -5.63 -22.34
N ARG A 250 -1.66 -4.83 -21.33
CA ARG A 250 -2.77 -5.05 -20.37
C ARG A 250 -4.15 -4.95 -21.02
N ALA A 251 -4.29 -4.09 -22.01
CA ALA A 251 -5.51 -3.97 -22.82
C ALA A 251 -5.67 -5.10 -23.85
N GLY A 252 -4.72 -6.02 -23.96
CA GLY A 252 -4.74 -7.12 -24.93
C GLY A 252 -4.33 -6.69 -26.37
N GLY A 253 -3.82 -5.46 -26.53
CA GLY A 253 -3.48 -4.90 -27.83
C GLY A 253 -2.14 -5.39 -28.40
N CYS A 254 -1.11 -5.57 -27.56
CA CYS A 254 0.22 -6.05 -27.97
C CYS A 254 0.57 -7.34 -27.24
N GLN A 255 0.66 -8.44 -27.96
CA GLN A 255 0.97 -9.75 -27.35
C GLN A 255 2.36 -10.25 -27.69
N LYS A 256 2.99 -9.73 -28.75
CA LYS A 256 4.31 -10.19 -29.21
C LYS A 256 5.04 -9.08 -29.98
N LEU A 257 6.27 -8.84 -29.56
CA LEU A 257 7.22 -8.04 -30.34
C LEU A 257 8.03 -8.98 -31.25
N SER A 258 8.39 -8.50 -32.44
CA SER A 258 9.22 -9.23 -33.40
C SER A 258 10.56 -8.51 -33.58
N GLY A 259 11.61 -9.30 -33.92
CA GLY A 259 12.94 -8.76 -34.16
C GLY A 259 13.75 -8.58 -32.85
N HIS A 260 14.74 -7.69 -32.92
CA HIS A 260 15.58 -7.37 -31.75
C HIS A 260 14.92 -6.23 -30.98
N VAL A 261 14.73 -6.44 -29.67
CA VAL A 261 14.16 -5.44 -28.77
C VAL A 261 15.22 -5.03 -27.76
N VAL A 262 15.40 -3.73 -27.60
CA VAL A 262 16.29 -3.16 -26.59
C VAL A 262 15.45 -2.47 -25.53
N VAL A 263 15.65 -2.82 -24.27
CA VAL A 263 15.01 -2.17 -23.12
C VAL A 263 16.03 -1.26 -22.46
N VAL A 264 15.71 0.03 -22.41
CA VAL A 264 16.56 1.06 -21.79
C VAL A 264 16.11 1.28 -20.35
N GLY A 265 16.92 0.81 -19.39
CA GLY A 265 16.66 0.89 -17.96
C GLY A 265 16.73 -0.47 -17.28
N GLY A 266 16.84 -0.48 -15.94
CA GLY A 266 16.93 -1.67 -15.11
C GLY A 266 16.03 -1.62 -13.88
N GLY A 267 15.07 -0.69 -13.85
CA GLY A 267 14.06 -0.60 -12.78
C GLY A 267 12.91 -1.59 -12.97
N TYR A 268 11.99 -1.61 -12.01
CA TYR A 268 10.86 -2.56 -12.01
C TYR A 268 10.01 -2.50 -13.28
N VAL A 269 9.78 -1.32 -13.84
CA VAL A 269 9.01 -1.16 -15.10
C VAL A 269 9.72 -1.82 -16.29
N ALA A 270 11.05 -1.82 -16.28
CA ALA A 270 11.84 -2.49 -17.33
C ALA A 270 11.84 -4.02 -17.17
N LEU A 271 11.70 -4.51 -15.93
CA LEU A 271 11.61 -5.94 -15.64
C LEU A 271 10.20 -6.49 -15.92
N ASP A 272 9.15 -5.68 -15.72
CA ASP A 272 7.76 -6.01 -16.00
C ASP A 272 7.51 -6.13 -17.50
#